data_c1684d575c200a1203179ec1d1aacafc
#
_entry.id   c1684d575c200a1203179ec1d1aacafc
#
_cell.length_a   1.000
_cell.length_b   1.000
_cell.length_c   1.000
_cell.angle_alpha   90.00
_cell.angle_beta   90.00
_cell.angle_gamma   90.00
#
_symmetry.space_group_name_H-M   'P 1'
#
loop_
_entity.id
_entity.type
_entity.pdbx_description
1 polymer ?
#
loop_
_entity_poly.entity_id
_entity_poly.type
_entity_poly.pdbx_seq_one_letter_code
_entity_poly.pdbx_strand_id
1 'polypeptide(L)'
;MIKLKEKIGYGLGDMSSSMFWKLFGSYLMIFYTDVFGLPAAVVGTMFLITRVWDSVSDPLMGMIADRTNTRYGKFRPYILWGAIPFGIMGILTFTTPELGLREKIIYAYITYTLMMTAYTVVNVPYASLLGVISPNSSDRNILSSYRMAFAYIGSFLALLMFMPLVNFFTERLPGYRSVENGWTIAVSIIAVICILLFFLTFALTRERVKSVSKQAKVSEDLKDLMRNKPWWLLLGAGVAALIFNSIRDGATVYYFKYYIQEESISNISLFNISFVLSGLYLAIGQIANIIGVIISAPLSNKIGKKSTYIGSMAVATVLSIIFFWISKENLILIFIFQVLISICAGSIFPLLWSMYADCADYSEYKTGNRATGLIFSSSSMSQKLGWAIGSAITGWLLGYFGFQANMEQNPETIQGIKMFMSLLPAAGTILSIVFISFYPLSEKRMKRISTALQRKRNVLD
;
A
#
# COMPACT_ATOMS: atom_id res chain seq x y z
N MET A 1 -8.36 -25.78 16.04
CA MET A 1 -8.86 -24.41 15.67
C MET A 1 -8.04 -23.35 16.40
N ILE A 2 -7.65 -22.31 15.69
CA ILE A 2 -6.95 -21.14 16.26
C ILE A 2 -7.93 -20.35 17.14
N LYS A 3 -7.49 -19.94 18.33
CA LYS A 3 -8.30 -19.16 19.27
C LYS A 3 -8.55 -17.74 18.70
N LEU A 4 -9.70 -17.14 19.04
CA LEU A 4 -10.05 -15.78 18.61
C LEU A 4 -8.96 -14.75 18.97
N LYS A 5 -8.38 -14.83 20.17
CA LYS A 5 -7.27 -13.97 20.62
C LYS A 5 -6.09 -13.97 19.64
N GLU A 6 -5.78 -15.10 19.04
CA GLU A 6 -4.66 -15.23 18.11
C GLU A 6 -4.99 -14.69 16.72
N LYS A 7 -6.26 -14.85 16.29
CA LYS A 7 -6.75 -14.23 15.04
C LYS A 7 -6.67 -12.70 15.11
N ILE A 8 -7.15 -12.14 16.22
CA ILE A 8 -7.04 -10.70 16.51
C ILE A 8 -5.56 -10.30 16.60
N GLY A 9 -4.75 -11.01 17.39
CA GLY A 9 -3.34 -10.71 17.56
C GLY A 9 -2.57 -10.71 16.25
N TYR A 10 -2.86 -11.64 15.34
CA TYR A 10 -2.26 -11.64 14.00
C TYR A 10 -2.74 -10.44 13.17
N GLY A 11 -4.03 -10.09 13.22
CA GLY A 11 -4.56 -8.91 12.53
C GLY A 11 -3.94 -7.58 12.98
N LEU A 12 -3.66 -7.42 14.29
CA LEU A 12 -3.07 -6.20 14.84
C LEU A 12 -1.69 -5.86 14.25
N GLY A 13 -0.91 -6.86 13.82
CA GLY A 13 0.38 -6.63 13.17
C GLY A 13 0.23 -5.92 11.82
N ASP A 14 -0.75 -6.29 11.02
CA ASP A 14 -1.00 -5.61 9.74
C ASP A 14 -1.69 -4.25 9.93
N MET A 15 -2.51 -4.12 10.97
CA MET A 15 -3.06 -2.83 11.38
C MET A 15 -1.94 -1.81 11.63
N SER A 16 -0.94 -2.17 12.43
CA SER A 16 0.23 -1.34 12.70
C SER A 16 1.01 -0.97 11.43
N SER A 17 1.35 -1.96 10.60
CA SER A 17 2.07 -1.73 9.33
C SER A 17 1.28 -0.83 8.38
N SER A 18 -0.03 -1.03 8.28
CA SER A 18 -0.91 -0.30 7.37
C SER A 18 -1.14 1.15 7.79
N MET A 19 -1.14 1.45 9.10
CA MET A 19 -1.20 2.82 9.60
C MET A 19 -0.04 3.66 9.04
N PHE A 20 1.21 3.21 9.23
CA PHE A 20 2.37 3.93 8.70
C PHE A 20 2.43 3.93 7.18
N TRP A 21 2.08 2.80 6.54
CA TRP A 21 2.05 2.73 5.07
C TRP A 21 1.15 3.81 4.46
N LYS A 22 -0.02 4.03 5.05
CA LYS A 22 -0.97 5.05 4.59
C LYS A 22 -0.50 6.47 4.91
N LEU A 23 0.13 6.70 6.05
CA LEU A 23 0.74 8.00 6.34
C LEU A 23 1.82 8.36 5.31
N PHE A 24 2.67 7.40 4.94
CA PHE A 24 3.69 7.63 3.91
C PHE A 24 3.08 7.88 2.53
N GLY A 25 2.11 7.07 2.13
CA GLY A 25 1.47 7.21 0.82
C GLY A 25 0.69 8.50 0.63
N SER A 26 0.08 9.03 1.70
CA SER A 26 -0.84 10.17 1.61
C SER A 26 -0.24 11.48 2.12
N TYR A 27 0.60 11.44 3.16
CA TYR A 27 1.02 12.65 3.85
C TYR A 27 2.53 12.91 3.79
N LEU A 28 3.38 11.92 3.51
CA LEU A 28 4.83 12.12 3.58
C LEU A 28 5.34 13.10 2.52
N MET A 29 4.77 13.07 1.30
CA MET A 29 5.19 13.99 0.25
C MET A 29 4.91 15.44 0.64
N ILE A 30 3.69 15.74 1.09
CA ILE A 30 3.33 17.10 1.50
C ILE A 30 4.08 17.52 2.77
N PHE A 31 4.36 16.61 3.68
CA PHE A 31 5.24 16.91 4.82
C PHE A 31 6.62 17.37 4.35
N TYR A 32 7.26 16.63 3.44
CA TYR A 32 8.58 17.02 2.94
C TYR A 32 8.58 18.30 2.12
N THR A 33 7.53 18.59 1.35
CA THR A 33 7.46 19.82 0.56
C THR A 33 7.04 21.03 1.39
N ASP A 34 5.94 20.94 2.13
CA ASP A 34 5.28 22.08 2.75
C ASP A 34 5.73 22.36 4.18
N VAL A 35 6.19 21.34 4.91
CA VAL A 35 6.61 21.45 6.32
C VAL A 35 8.14 21.44 6.42
N PHE A 36 8.80 20.49 5.77
CA PHE A 36 10.26 20.38 5.82
C PHE A 36 10.97 21.28 4.78
N GLY A 37 10.27 21.69 3.71
CA GLY A 37 10.75 22.64 2.71
C GLY A 37 11.69 22.03 1.67
N LEU A 38 11.48 20.77 1.27
CA LEU A 38 12.24 20.13 0.19
C LEU A 38 11.57 20.33 -1.18
N PRO A 39 12.34 20.45 -2.28
CA PRO A 39 11.76 20.46 -3.62
C PRO A 39 11.03 19.15 -3.95
N ALA A 40 9.82 19.23 -4.51
CA ALA A 40 8.97 18.08 -4.79
C ALA A 40 9.65 17.02 -5.69
N ALA A 41 10.44 17.45 -6.68
CA ALA A 41 11.19 16.55 -7.55
C ALA A 41 12.26 15.73 -6.81
N VAL A 42 12.90 16.32 -5.79
CA VAL A 42 13.89 15.63 -4.94
C VAL A 42 13.19 14.57 -4.10
N VAL A 43 12.02 14.89 -3.54
CA VAL A 43 11.20 13.94 -2.75
C VAL A 43 10.73 12.77 -3.62
N GLY A 44 10.24 13.03 -4.85
CA GLY A 44 9.85 11.99 -5.79
C GLY A 44 11.02 11.04 -6.13
N THR A 45 12.22 11.59 -6.37
CA THR A 45 13.43 10.80 -6.63
C THR A 45 13.82 9.95 -5.41
N MET A 46 13.72 10.51 -4.21
CA MET A 46 13.97 9.80 -2.96
C MET A 46 13.05 8.57 -2.81
N PHE A 47 11.76 8.73 -3.07
CA PHE A 47 10.81 7.62 -3.01
C PHE A 47 11.17 6.51 -3.99
N LEU A 48 11.59 6.83 -5.20
CA LEU A 48 12.01 5.85 -6.19
C LEU A 48 13.26 5.09 -5.75
N ILE A 49 14.31 5.81 -5.33
CA ILE A 49 15.59 5.22 -4.90
C ILE A 49 15.39 4.29 -3.70
N THR A 50 14.60 4.72 -2.72
CA THR A 50 14.34 3.91 -1.53
C THR A 50 13.61 2.61 -1.88
N ARG A 51 12.77 2.58 -2.92
CA ARG A 51 12.11 1.36 -3.37
C ARG A 51 13.05 0.37 -4.07
N VAL A 52 14.08 0.88 -4.74
CA VAL A 52 15.16 0.01 -5.23
C VAL A 52 15.85 -0.68 -4.05
N TRP A 53 16.12 0.06 -2.96
CA TRP A 53 16.64 -0.50 -1.72
C TRP A 53 15.72 -1.59 -1.12
N ASP A 54 14.41 -1.35 -1.06
CA ASP A 54 13.43 -2.34 -0.58
C ASP A 54 13.49 -3.65 -1.38
N SER A 55 13.68 -3.57 -2.69
CA SER A 55 13.77 -4.75 -3.55
C SER A 55 14.96 -5.64 -3.22
N VAL A 56 16.01 -5.09 -2.63
CA VAL A 56 17.20 -5.80 -2.16
C VAL A 56 17.04 -6.24 -0.70
N SER A 57 16.54 -5.37 0.16
CA SER A 57 16.44 -5.61 1.60
C SER A 57 15.40 -6.68 1.97
N ASP A 58 14.27 -6.78 1.23
CA ASP A 58 13.22 -7.77 1.50
C ASP A 58 13.71 -9.23 1.37
N PRO A 59 14.35 -9.66 0.28
CA PRO A 59 14.93 -11.01 0.18
C PRO A 59 16.02 -11.28 1.22
N LEU A 60 16.86 -10.28 1.50
CA LEU A 60 17.89 -10.41 2.52
C LEU A 60 17.28 -10.66 3.90
N MET A 61 16.26 -9.88 4.25
CA MET A 61 15.56 -10.05 5.53
C MET A 61 14.84 -11.41 5.61
N GLY A 62 14.24 -11.87 4.52
CA GLY A 62 13.65 -13.20 4.41
C GLY A 62 14.67 -14.29 4.71
N MET A 63 15.86 -14.24 4.09
CA MET A 63 16.94 -15.18 4.32
C MET A 63 17.47 -15.15 5.77
N ILE A 64 17.61 -13.96 6.37
CA ILE A 64 18.04 -13.80 7.76
C ILE A 64 16.99 -14.40 8.70
N ALA A 65 15.72 -14.07 8.50
CA ALA A 65 14.62 -14.58 9.32
C ALA A 65 14.50 -16.10 9.20
N ASP A 66 14.73 -16.65 8.01
CA ASP A 66 14.70 -18.10 7.78
C ASP A 66 15.78 -18.88 8.52
N ARG A 67 16.92 -18.28 8.77
CA ARG A 67 18.05 -18.87 9.53
C ARG A 67 17.99 -18.64 11.00
N THR A 68 17.08 -17.79 11.48
CA THR A 68 16.94 -17.45 12.88
C THR A 68 16.31 -18.61 13.65
N ASN A 69 16.89 -18.90 14.82
CA ASN A 69 16.34 -19.88 15.75
C ASN A 69 16.51 -19.35 17.18
N THR A 70 15.41 -18.90 17.79
CA THR A 70 15.42 -18.35 19.15
C THR A 70 14.37 -19.04 20.03
N ARG A 71 14.45 -18.79 21.34
CA ARG A 71 13.44 -19.26 22.31
C ARG A 71 12.02 -18.75 22.02
N TYR A 72 11.89 -17.62 21.30
CA TYR A 72 10.61 -17.02 20.92
C TYR A 72 10.08 -17.48 19.57
N GLY A 73 10.83 -18.29 18.85
CA GLY A 73 10.53 -18.77 17.51
C GLY A 73 11.48 -18.18 16.47
N LYS A 74 11.09 -18.28 15.21
CA LYS A 74 11.87 -17.90 14.04
C LYS A 74 11.57 -16.46 13.60
N PHE A 75 10.29 -16.09 13.52
CA PHE A 75 9.80 -14.84 12.96
C PHE A 75 9.36 -13.83 14.05
N ARG A 76 8.79 -14.33 15.15
CA ARG A 76 8.28 -13.49 16.25
C ARG A 76 9.31 -12.57 16.90
N PRO A 77 10.59 -12.94 17.06
CA PRO A 77 11.62 -12.04 17.62
C PRO A 77 11.75 -10.72 16.87
N TYR A 78 11.61 -10.75 15.54
CA TYR A 78 11.69 -9.56 14.71
C TYR A 78 10.53 -8.59 14.90
N ILE A 79 9.33 -9.13 15.18
CA ILE A 79 8.17 -8.30 15.53
C ILE A 79 8.39 -7.61 16.87
N LEU A 80 8.95 -8.33 17.86
CA LEU A 80 9.22 -7.78 19.19
C LEU A 80 10.33 -6.70 19.16
N TRP A 81 11.49 -7.06 18.63
CA TRP A 81 12.66 -6.18 18.67
C TRP A 81 12.62 -5.09 17.59
N GLY A 82 11.99 -5.37 16.45
CA GLY A 82 11.82 -4.41 15.38
C GLY A 82 10.76 -3.35 15.63
N ALA A 83 9.81 -3.59 16.57
CA ALA A 83 8.74 -2.63 16.88
C ALA A 83 9.26 -1.26 17.33
N ILE A 84 10.26 -1.24 18.21
CA ILE A 84 10.83 0.02 18.74
C ILE A 84 11.61 0.78 17.66
N PRO A 85 12.58 0.17 16.93
CA PRO A 85 13.23 0.84 15.80
C PRO A 85 12.23 1.33 14.73
N PHE A 86 11.20 0.56 14.43
CA PHE A 86 10.14 0.95 13.51
C PHE A 86 9.45 2.25 13.95
N GLY A 87 9.03 2.35 15.21
CA GLY A 87 8.40 3.56 15.73
C GLY A 87 9.36 4.76 15.77
N ILE A 88 10.61 4.56 16.23
CA ILE A 88 11.62 5.62 16.30
C ILE A 88 11.92 6.16 14.90
N MET A 89 12.16 5.30 13.91
CA MET A 89 12.45 5.73 12.54
C MET A 89 11.23 6.42 11.91
N GLY A 90 10.01 5.99 12.25
CA GLY A 90 8.79 6.67 11.84
C GLY A 90 8.72 8.09 12.38
N ILE A 91 9.03 8.32 13.64
CA ILE A 91 9.10 9.65 14.25
C ILE A 91 10.19 10.50 13.58
N LEU A 92 11.39 9.97 13.43
CA LEU A 92 12.51 10.68 12.81
C LEU A 92 12.22 11.09 11.37
N THR A 93 11.47 10.28 10.61
CA THR A 93 11.06 10.59 9.24
C THR A 93 10.16 11.83 9.16
N PHE A 94 9.38 12.13 10.21
CA PHE A 94 8.51 13.30 10.34
C PHE A 94 9.05 14.35 11.34
N THR A 95 10.33 14.37 11.58
CA THR A 95 11.00 15.38 12.39
C THR A 95 11.72 16.38 11.49
N THR A 96 11.69 17.66 11.85
CA THR A 96 12.24 18.77 11.08
C THR A 96 13.41 19.41 11.81
N PRO A 97 14.64 18.84 11.77
CA PRO A 97 15.79 19.50 12.35
C PRO A 97 16.15 20.81 11.62
N GLU A 98 16.72 21.77 12.35
CA GLU A 98 17.18 23.04 11.78
C GLU A 98 18.48 22.83 11.03
N LEU A 99 18.40 22.62 9.74
CA LEU A 99 19.52 22.29 8.85
C LEU A 99 19.44 23.13 7.57
N GLY A 100 20.55 23.28 6.89
CA GLY A 100 20.57 23.81 5.53
C GLY A 100 19.89 22.87 4.51
N LEU A 101 19.56 23.36 3.33
CA LEU A 101 18.81 22.56 2.33
C LEU A 101 19.51 21.25 1.98
N ARG A 102 20.83 21.26 1.81
CA ARG A 102 21.63 20.08 1.47
C ARG A 102 21.56 19.03 2.57
N GLU A 103 21.72 19.47 3.80
CA GLU A 103 21.68 18.61 5.01
C GLU A 103 20.27 18.05 5.23
N LYS A 104 19.22 18.85 4.98
CA LYS A 104 17.82 18.39 5.01
C LYS A 104 17.58 17.27 4.01
N ILE A 105 18.09 17.38 2.79
CA ILE A 105 17.98 16.33 1.76
C ILE A 105 18.65 15.05 2.26
N ILE A 106 19.89 15.14 2.75
CA ILE A 106 20.63 13.98 3.28
C ILE A 106 19.88 13.33 4.46
N TYR A 107 19.39 14.16 5.40
CA TYR A 107 18.59 13.70 6.53
C TYR A 107 17.33 12.93 6.09
N ALA A 108 16.56 13.47 5.13
CA ALA A 108 15.37 12.84 4.61
C ALA A 108 15.68 11.47 3.95
N TYR A 109 16.72 11.41 3.11
CA TYR A 109 17.15 10.16 2.47
C TYR A 109 17.56 9.10 3.52
N ILE A 110 18.34 9.47 4.52
CA ILE A 110 18.80 8.55 5.57
C ILE A 110 17.61 8.07 6.40
N THR A 111 16.81 8.97 6.95
CA THR A 111 15.71 8.62 7.85
C THR A 111 14.64 7.80 7.14
N TYR A 112 14.28 8.16 5.91
CA TYR A 112 13.29 7.40 5.15
C TYR A 112 13.80 6.02 4.72
N THR A 113 15.08 5.90 4.29
CA THR A 113 15.68 4.60 3.97
C THR A 113 15.77 3.70 5.21
N LEU A 114 16.17 4.24 6.36
CA LEU A 114 16.20 3.50 7.62
C LEU A 114 14.80 3.09 8.09
N MET A 115 13.80 3.97 7.91
CA MET A 115 12.42 3.64 8.21
C MET A 115 11.92 2.49 7.33
N MET A 116 12.18 2.51 6.02
CA MET A 116 11.80 1.43 5.13
C MET A 116 12.53 0.13 5.46
N THR A 117 13.79 0.21 5.89
CA THR A 117 14.55 -0.95 6.40
C THR A 117 13.91 -1.50 7.67
N ALA A 118 13.54 -0.66 8.63
CA ALA A 118 12.83 -1.08 9.85
C ALA A 118 11.46 -1.70 9.53
N TYR A 119 10.74 -1.12 8.57
CA TYR A 119 9.51 -1.69 8.04
C TYR A 119 9.72 -3.12 7.48
N THR A 120 10.76 -3.33 6.67
CA THR A 120 11.13 -4.64 6.12
C THR A 120 11.48 -5.64 7.21
N VAL A 121 12.25 -5.22 8.23
CA VAL A 121 12.67 -6.06 9.37
C VAL A 121 11.46 -6.61 10.15
N VAL A 122 10.38 -5.85 10.26
CA VAL A 122 9.17 -6.29 10.95
C VAL A 122 8.21 -7.01 10.00
N ASN A 123 7.97 -6.44 8.83
CA ASN A 123 6.85 -6.87 7.96
C ASN A 123 7.15 -8.17 7.20
N VAL A 124 8.39 -8.42 6.79
CA VAL A 124 8.76 -9.67 6.10
C VAL A 124 8.64 -10.87 7.02
N PRO A 125 9.18 -10.87 8.26
CA PRO A 125 8.95 -11.95 9.22
C PRO A 125 7.47 -12.07 9.64
N TYR A 126 6.77 -10.95 9.81
CA TYR A 126 5.34 -10.94 10.12
C TYR A 126 4.51 -11.65 9.02
N ALA A 127 4.77 -11.36 7.77
CA ALA A 127 4.11 -12.04 6.65
C ALA A 127 4.43 -13.55 6.62
N SER A 128 5.68 -13.90 6.91
CA SER A 128 6.14 -15.31 6.96
C SER A 128 5.55 -16.08 8.15
N LEU A 129 5.21 -15.39 9.23
CA LEU A 129 4.59 -15.95 10.43
C LEU A 129 3.27 -16.70 10.10
N LEU A 130 2.52 -16.25 9.08
CA LEU A 130 1.30 -16.92 8.62
C LEU A 130 1.51 -18.41 8.32
N GLY A 131 2.65 -18.73 7.71
CA GLY A 131 2.98 -20.10 7.31
C GLY A 131 3.27 -21.04 8.49
N VAL A 132 3.63 -20.49 9.66
CA VAL A 132 4.07 -21.27 10.83
C VAL A 132 3.13 -21.20 12.04
N ILE A 133 2.08 -20.37 11.98
CA ILE A 133 1.05 -20.31 13.04
C ILE A 133 0.21 -21.59 13.05
N SER A 134 -0.22 -22.09 11.89
CA SER A 134 -1.05 -23.29 11.78
C SER A 134 -0.66 -24.16 10.58
N PRO A 135 -0.63 -25.49 10.75
CA PRO A 135 -0.50 -26.40 9.63
C PRO A 135 -1.76 -26.45 8.75
N ASN A 136 -2.91 -26.05 9.29
CA ASN A 136 -4.19 -26.14 8.58
C ASN A 136 -4.40 -24.94 7.63
N SER A 137 -4.66 -25.23 6.36
CA SER A 137 -4.91 -24.23 5.33
C SER A 137 -6.16 -23.37 5.62
N SER A 138 -7.23 -23.98 6.18
CA SER A 138 -8.45 -23.24 6.56
C SER A 138 -8.18 -22.18 7.64
N ASP A 139 -7.38 -22.54 8.64
CA ASP A 139 -6.98 -21.60 9.70
C ASP A 139 -6.17 -20.43 9.13
N ARG A 140 -5.25 -20.71 8.19
CA ARG A 140 -4.46 -19.66 7.51
C ARG A 140 -5.33 -18.72 6.67
N ASN A 141 -6.36 -19.24 6.00
CA ASN A 141 -7.31 -18.40 5.27
C ASN A 141 -8.08 -17.47 6.21
N ILE A 142 -8.53 -17.97 7.37
CA ILE A 142 -9.19 -17.15 8.39
C ILE A 142 -8.24 -16.06 8.90
N LEU A 143 -6.99 -16.41 9.22
CA LEU A 143 -5.97 -15.44 9.65
C LEU A 143 -5.73 -14.35 8.59
N SER A 144 -5.67 -14.71 7.31
CA SER A 144 -5.53 -13.75 6.22
C SER A 144 -6.72 -12.81 6.12
N SER A 145 -7.95 -13.28 6.36
CA SER A 145 -9.14 -12.43 6.37
C SER A 145 -9.10 -11.43 7.53
N TYR A 146 -8.70 -11.86 8.73
CA TYR A 146 -8.51 -10.96 9.87
C TYR A 146 -7.41 -9.94 9.58
N ARG A 147 -6.28 -10.38 9.02
CA ARG A 147 -5.19 -9.52 8.59
C ARG A 147 -5.69 -8.39 7.70
N MET A 148 -6.40 -8.71 6.61
CA MET A 148 -6.92 -7.72 5.67
C MET A 148 -7.92 -6.75 6.32
N ALA A 149 -8.84 -7.25 7.14
CA ALA A 149 -9.80 -6.42 7.85
C ALA A 149 -9.10 -5.41 8.78
N PHE A 150 -8.12 -5.86 9.56
CA PHE A 150 -7.37 -5.00 10.46
C PHE A 150 -6.47 -4.00 9.72
N ALA A 151 -5.92 -4.38 8.55
CA ALA A 151 -5.17 -3.47 7.69
C ALA A 151 -6.03 -2.29 7.22
N TYR A 152 -7.26 -2.54 6.77
CA TYR A 152 -8.19 -1.48 6.38
C TYR A 152 -8.64 -0.62 7.55
N ILE A 153 -8.92 -1.22 8.72
CA ILE A 153 -9.27 -0.49 9.93
C ILE A 153 -8.11 0.44 10.33
N GLY A 154 -6.88 -0.06 10.36
CA GLY A 154 -5.70 0.75 10.67
C GLY A 154 -5.49 1.90 9.69
N SER A 155 -5.62 1.63 8.40
CA SER A 155 -5.55 2.63 7.34
C SER A 155 -6.61 3.72 7.51
N PHE A 156 -7.85 3.33 7.76
CA PHE A 156 -8.97 4.24 8.00
C PHE A 156 -8.71 5.14 9.21
N LEU A 157 -8.33 4.55 10.35
CA LEU A 157 -8.07 5.31 11.58
C LEU A 157 -6.89 6.27 11.41
N ALA A 158 -5.80 5.83 10.77
CA ALA A 158 -4.65 6.69 10.53
C ALA A 158 -5.02 7.90 9.66
N LEU A 159 -5.73 7.69 8.55
CA LEU A 159 -6.11 8.76 7.62
C LEU A 159 -7.12 9.74 8.24
N LEU A 160 -8.07 9.21 9.04
CA LEU A 160 -9.10 10.03 9.67
C LEU A 160 -8.55 10.90 10.80
N MET A 161 -7.66 10.33 11.64
CA MET A 161 -7.23 10.96 12.89
C MET A 161 -5.93 11.78 12.76
N PHE A 162 -5.12 11.54 11.72
CA PHE A 162 -3.79 12.13 11.64
C PHE A 162 -3.82 13.66 11.57
N MET A 163 -4.52 14.24 10.59
CA MET A 163 -4.59 15.70 10.46
C MET A 163 -5.32 16.41 11.62
N PRO A 164 -6.42 15.87 12.18
CA PRO A 164 -6.97 16.38 13.43
C PRO A 164 -5.95 16.43 14.57
N LEU A 165 -5.11 15.40 14.74
CA LEU A 165 -4.04 15.41 15.74
C LEU A 165 -3.00 16.49 15.43
N VAL A 166 -2.56 16.60 14.17
CA VAL A 166 -1.63 17.65 13.76
C VAL A 166 -2.18 19.04 14.12
N ASN A 167 -3.40 19.35 13.70
CA ASN A 167 -4.02 20.65 13.94
C ASN A 167 -4.19 20.93 15.45
N PHE A 168 -4.66 19.94 16.20
CA PHE A 168 -4.85 20.04 17.65
C PHE A 168 -3.56 20.43 18.39
N PHE A 169 -2.42 19.83 18.00
CA PHE A 169 -1.14 20.18 18.63
C PHE A 169 -0.54 21.46 18.06
N THR A 170 -0.71 21.74 16.78
CA THR A 170 -0.27 23.00 16.17
C THR A 170 -0.91 24.22 16.84
N GLU A 171 -2.22 24.18 17.13
CA GLU A 171 -2.95 25.28 17.77
C GLU A 171 -2.55 25.46 19.25
N ARG A 172 -2.13 24.40 19.94
CA ARG A 172 -1.81 24.44 21.37
C ARG A 172 -0.34 24.70 21.69
N LEU A 173 0.55 24.54 20.73
CA LEU A 173 1.98 24.75 20.93
C LEU A 173 2.36 26.19 20.56
N PRO A 174 2.88 26.99 21.48
CA PRO A 174 3.33 28.34 21.17
C PRO A 174 4.65 28.28 20.37
N GLY A 175 4.80 29.21 19.42
CA GLY A 175 6.06 29.44 18.72
C GLY A 175 5.98 29.25 17.21
N TYR A 176 7.04 29.71 16.53
CA TYR A 176 7.12 29.68 15.05
C TYR A 176 7.24 28.28 14.43
N ARG A 177 7.51 27.26 15.26
CA ARG A 177 7.61 25.86 14.84
C ARG A 177 6.41 25.01 15.29
N SER A 178 5.29 25.64 15.54
CA SER A 178 4.09 24.93 16.01
C SER A 178 3.61 23.88 15.00
N VAL A 179 3.71 24.14 13.69
CA VAL A 179 3.31 23.21 12.63
C VAL A 179 4.22 21.97 12.63
N GLU A 180 5.54 22.16 12.58
CA GLU A 180 6.50 21.06 12.57
C GLU A 180 6.37 20.19 13.83
N ASN A 181 6.22 20.83 14.98
CA ASN A 181 6.04 20.12 16.24
C ASN A 181 4.70 19.37 16.28
N GLY A 182 3.62 19.96 15.74
CA GLY A 182 2.33 19.31 15.59
C GLY A 182 2.42 18.01 14.78
N TRP A 183 3.14 18.02 13.65
CA TRP A 183 3.39 16.83 12.84
C TRP A 183 4.19 15.77 13.60
N THR A 184 5.29 16.16 14.21
CA THR A 184 6.16 15.24 14.96
C THR A 184 5.42 14.58 16.13
N ILE A 185 4.58 15.33 16.88
CA ILE A 185 3.82 14.78 18.01
C ILE A 185 2.71 13.85 17.50
N ALA A 186 1.98 14.24 16.46
CA ALA A 186 0.93 13.41 15.88
C ALA A 186 1.48 12.06 15.41
N VAL A 187 2.63 12.06 14.69
CA VAL A 187 3.31 10.82 14.30
C VAL A 187 3.81 10.04 15.51
N SER A 188 4.32 10.71 16.56
CA SER A 188 4.80 10.04 17.78
C SER A 188 3.67 9.27 18.48
N ILE A 189 2.47 9.82 18.55
CA ILE A 189 1.30 9.14 19.10
C ILE A 189 0.98 7.88 18.29
N ILE A 190 0.94 8.00 16.95
CA ILE A 190 0.68 6.86 16.08
C ILE A 190 1.81 5.82 16.20
N ALA A 191 3.07 6.25 16.29
CA ALA A 191 4.21 5.35 16.47
C ALA A 191 4.09 4.53 17.77
N VAL A 192 3.72 5.18 18.89
CA VAL A 192 3.49 4.48 20.16
C VAL A 192 2.35 3.46 20.03
N ILE A 193 1.24 3.83 19.40
CA ILE A 193 0.13 2.90 19.12
C ILE A 193 0.65 1.71 18.29
N CYS A 194 1.41 1.94 17.23
CA CYS A 194 1.96 0.89 16.38
C CYS A 194 2.91 -0.05 17.13
N ILE A 195 3.79 0.49 17.98
CA ILE A 195 4.68 -0.31 18.85
C ILE A 195 3.84 -1.21 19.77
N LEU A 196 2.81 -0.67 20.41
CA LEU A 196 1.92 -1.45 21.28
C LEU A 196 1.18 -2.55 20.50
N LEU A 197 0.71 -2.25 19.28
CA LEU A 197 0.06 -3.24 18.42
C LEU A 197 1.01 -4.38 18.02
N PHE A 198 2.27 -4.09 17.71
CA PHE A 198 3.28 -5.11 17.45
C PHE A 198 3.60 -5.95 18.70
N PHE A 199 3.69 -5.33 19.87
CA PHE A 199 3.87 -6.07 21.13
C PHE A 199 2.68 -6.98 21.41
N LEU A 200 1.45 -6.54 21.17
CA LEU A 200 0.25 -7.39 21.27
C LEU A 200 0.29 -8.52 20.23
N THR A 201 0.72 -8.24 19.00
CA THR A 201 0.90 -9.29 17.98
C THR A 201 1.87 -10.34 18.44
N PHE A 202 3.03 -9.93 18.98
CA PHE A 202 3.99 -10.87 19.56
C PHE A 202 3.41 -11.68 20.73
N ALA A 203 2.71 -11.04 21.66
CA ALA A 203 2.16 -11.68 22.86
C ALA A 203 1.04 -12.68 22.53
N LEU A 204 0.20 -12.35 21.54
CA LEU A 204 -1.00 -13.12 21.22
C LEU A 204 -0.78 -14.22 20.17
N THR A 205 0.31 -14.18 19.38
CA THR A 205 0.60 -15.17 18.34
C THR A 205 1.63 -16.22 18.83
N ARG A 206 1.61 -17.41 18.25
CA ARG A 206 2.59 -18.48 18.53
C ARG A 206 2.96 -19.25 17.28
N GLU A 207 4.24 -19.56 17.11
CA GLU A 207 4.72 -20.44 16.04
C GLU A 207 4.55 -21.91 16.48
N ARG A 208 3.89 -22.72 15.65
CA ARG A 208 3.62 -24.14 15.92
C ARG A 208 4.26 -25.06 14.90
N VAL A 209 4.47 -24.57 13.68
CA VAL A 209 4.99 -25.37 12.56
C VAL A 209 6.48 -25.11 12.41
N LYS A 210 7.30 -26.14 12.59
CA LYS A 210 8.72 -26.07 12.24
C LYS A 210 8.83 -26.16 10.73
N SER A 211 9.14 -25.05 10.07
CA SER A 211 9.37 -25.02 8.63
C SER A 211 10.68 -25.77 8.29
N VAL A 212 10.56 -26.89 7.60
CA VAL A 212 11.69 -27.52 6.94
C VAL A 212 11.79 -26.87 5.55
N SER A 213 12.68 -25.90 5.40
CA SER A 213 12.95 -25.28 4.11
C SER A 213 13.61 -26.35 3.20
N LYS A 214 12.87 -26.93 2.24
CA LYS A 214 13.48 -27.54 1.07
C LYS A 214 14.02 -26.40 0.21
N GLN A 215 15.35 -26.31 0.09
CA GLN A 215 16.00 -25.39 -0.84
C GLN A 215 15.68 -25.84 -2.28
N ALA A 216 14.65 -25.24 -2.88
CA ALA A 216 14.47 -25.32 -4.32
C ALA A 216 15.62 -24.54 -5.00
N LYS A 217 16.05 -24.99 -6.19
CA LYS A 217 17.06 -24.27 -6.97
C LYS A 217 16.43 -23.00 -7.54
N VAL A 218 16.61 -21.89 -6.85
CA VAL A 218 16.04 -20.56 -7.19
C VAL A 218 16.32 -20.15 -8.64
N SER A 219 17.46 -20.60 -9.23
CA SER A 219 17.83 -20.26 -10.61
C SER A 219 16.92 -20.88 -11.67
N GLU A 220 16.42 -22.11 -11.44
CA GLU A 220 15.51 -22.78 -12.37
C GLU A 220 14.11 -22.16 -12.28
N ASP A 221 13.64 -21.90 -11.07
CA ASP A 221 12.37 -21.23 -10.83
C ASP A 221 12.33 -19.82 -11.45
N LEU A 222 13.45 -19.06 -11.35
CA LEU A 222 13.57 -17.74 -11.96
C LEU A 222 13.51 -17.81 -13.49
N LYS A 223 14.19 -18.80 -14.10
CA LYS A 223 14.16 -19.01 -15.56
C LYS A 223 12.75 -19.35 -16.05
N ASP A 224 12.01 -20.18 -15.32
CA ASP A 224 10.65 -20.55 -15.64
C ASP A 224 9.69 -19.36 -15.49
N LEU A 225 9.88 -18.53 -14.45
CA LEU A 225 9.13 -17.30 -14.25
C LEU A 225 9.35 -16.32 -15.39
N MET A 226 10.59 -16.09 -15.80
CA MET A 226 10.92 -15.19 -16.91
C MET A 226 10.29 -15.62 -18.25
N ARG A 227 10.01 -16.90 -18.43
CA ARG A 227 9.31 -17.47 -19.60
C ARG A 227 7.79 -17.46 -19.47
N ASN A 228 7.26 -17.09 -18.32
CA ASN A 228 5.82 -17.08 -18.05
C ASN A 228 5.17 -15.76 -18.57
N LYS A 229 4.77 -15.73 -19.86
CA LYS A 229 4.13 -14.57 -20.47
C LYS A 229 2.89 -14.03 -19.70
N PRO A 230 1.95 -14.88 -19.23
CA PRO A 230 0.84 -14.43 -18.39
C PRO A 230 1.29 -13.63 -17.17
N TRP A 231 2.37 -14.06 -16.52
CA TRP A 231 2.92 -13.39 -15.36
C TRP A 231 3.43 -11.98 -15.68
N TRP A 232 4.16 -11.78 -16.78
CA TRP A 232 4.64 -10.46 -17.20
C TRP A 232 3.51 -9.47 -17.46
N LEU A 233 2.44 -9.92 -18.10
CA LEU A 233 1.26 -9.12 -18.38
C LEU A 233 0.53 -8.73 -17.07
N LEU A 234 0.45 -9.66 -16.13
CA LEU A 234 -0.17 -9.42 -14.85
C LEU A 234 0.70 -8.50 -13.95
N LEU A 235 2.02 -8.65 -14.02
CA LEU A 235 2.98 -7.76 -13.35
C LEU A 235 2.81 -6.32 -13.85
N GLY A 236 2.81 -6.12 -15.17
CA GLY A 236 2.61 -4.80 -15.77
C GLY A 236 1.26 -4.18 -15.43
N ALA A 237 0.18 -4.98 -15.44
CA ALA A 237 -1.14 -4.53 -15.03
C ALA A 237 -1.19 -4.10 -13.57
N GLY A 238 -0.57 -4.88 -12.67
CA GLY A 238 -0.49 -4.56 -11.25
C GLY A 238 0.29 -3.28 -10.98
N VAL A 239 1.45 -3.11 -11.62
CA VAL A 239 2.25 -1.88 -11.52
C VAL A 239 1.42 -0.67 -11.97
N ALA A 240 0.77 -0.75 -13.15
CA ALA A 240 -0.03 0.35 -13.68
C ALA A 240 -1.24 0.71 -12.79
N ALA A 241 -1.94 -0.30 -12.24
CA ALA A 241 -3.05 -0.08 -11.30
C ALA A 241 -2.58 0.59 -10.01
N LEU A 242 -1.37 0.31 -9.55
CA LEU A 242 -0.84 0.92 -8.33
C LEU A 242 -0.22 2.30 -8.55
N ILE A 243 0.26 2.60 -9.76
CA ILE A 243 0.58 3.97 -10.17
C ILE A 243 -0.68 4.84 -10.08
N PHE A 244 -1.83 4.37 -10.59
CA PHE A 244 -3.12 5.05 -10.45
C PHE A 244 -3.45 5.37 -8.99
N ASN A 245 -3.38 4.36 -8.10
CA ASN A 245 -3.67 4.56 -6.68
C ASN A 245 -2.68 5.51 -6.01
N SER A 246 -1.37 5.35 -6.29
CA SER A 246 -0.30 6.12 -5.68
C SER A 246 -0.39 7.62 -6.03
N ILE A 247 -0.67 7.95 -7.30
CA ILE A 247 -0.81 9.33 -7.73
C ILE A 247 -2.01 9.97 -7.03
N ARG A 248 -3.17 9.31 -6.99
CA ARG A 248 -4.38 9.85 -6.32
C ARG A 248 -4.18 10.05 -4.83
N ASP A 249 -3.68 9.03 -4.13
CA ASP A 249 -3.47 9.12 -2.68
C ASP A 249 -2.47 10.23 -2.33
N GLY A 250 -1.35 10.30 -3.06
CA GLY A 250 -0.31 11.31 -2.83
C GLY A 250 -0.71 12.73 -3.20
N ALA A 251 -1.59 12.90 -4.20
CA ALA A 251 -2.04 14.21 -4.66
C ALA A 251 -3.25 14.75 -3.88
N THR A 252 -3.96 13.90 -3.13
CA THR A 252 -5.21 14.31 -2.47
C THR A 252 -5.03 15.51 -1.55
N VAL A 253 -3.98 15.52 -0.72
CA VAL A 253 -3.78 16.61 0.23
C VAL A 253 -3.44 17.93 -0.49
N TYR A 254 -2.66 17.87 -1.58
CA TYR A 254 -2.41 19.03 -2.44
C TYR A 254 -3.67 19.56 -3.10
N TYR A 255 -4.53 18.66 -3.60
CA TYR A 255 -5.81 19.01 -4.21
C TYR A 255 -6.72 19.75 -3.23
N PHE A 256 -6.85 19.25 -2.00
CA PHE A 256 -7.68 19.89 -0.99
C PHE A 256 -7.06 21.18 -0.45
N LYS A 257 -5.75 21.22 -0.22
CA LYS A 257 -5.06 22.40 0.29
C LYS A 257 -5.04 23.55 -0.73
N TYR A 258 -4.61 23.29 -1.97
CA TYR A 258 -4.32 24.36 -2.94
C TYR A 258 -5.45 24.63 -3.94
N TYR A 259 -6.27 23.62 -4.31
CA TYR A 259 -7.37 23.83 -5.25
C TYR A 259 -8.70 24.04 -4.54
N ILE A 260 -9.07 23.19 -3.59
CA ILE A 260 -10.30 23.34 -2.81
C ILE A 260 -10.16 24.45 -1.79
N GLN A 261 -8.95 24.71 -1.27
CA GLN A 261 -8.67 25.67 -0.19
C GLN A 261 -9.43 25.30 1.09
N GLU A 262 -9.28 24.04 1.54
CA GLU A 262 -10.05 23.48 2.66
C GLU A 262 -9.90 24.26 3.97
N GLU A 263 -8.81 25.00 4.17
CA GLU A 263 -8.59 25.86 5.36
C GLU A 263 -9.62 27.00 5.45
N SER A 264 -10.17 27.44 4.32
CA SER A 264 -11.21 28.48 4.25
C SER A 264 -12.63 27.94 4.44
N ILE A 265 -12.80 26.60 4.45
CA ILE A 265 -14.08 25.94 4.61
C ILE A 265 -14.23 25.54 6.08
N SER A 266 -15.39 25.84 6.69
CA SER A 266 -15.68 25.46 8.07
C SER A 266 -15.41 23.98 8.30
N ASN A 267 -14.47 23.67 9.19
CA ASN A 267 -14.15 22.30 9.54
C ASN A 267 -15.38 21.57 10.06
N ILE A 268 -15.60 20.34 9.59
CA ILE A 268 -16.63 19.47 10.14
C ILE A 268 -16.19 19.08 11.55
N SER A 269 -16.82 19.65 12.57
CA SER A 269 -16.54 19.31 13.97
C SER A 269 -17.51 18.24 14.45
N LEU A 270 -16.99 17.14 14.94
CA LEU A 270 -17.75 16.08 15.61
C LEU A 270 -17.04 15.76 16.95
N PHE A 271 -17.77 15.81 18.07
CA PHE A 271 -17.19 15.62 19.41
C PHE A 271 -16.02 16.57 19.73
N ASN A 272 -16.08 17.83 19.31
CA ASN A 272 -15.02 18.84 19.45
C ASN A 272 -13.70 18.50 18.72
N ILE A 273 -13.73 17.59 17.76
CA ILE A 273 -12.62 17.26 16.86
C ILE A 273 -12.94 17.84 15.50
N SER A 274 -12.08 18.71 14.99
CA SER A 274 -12.20 19.29 13.65
C SER A 274 -11.58 18.32 12.63
N PHE A 275 -12.39 17.74 11.75
CA PHE A 275 -11.93 16.87 10.68
C PHE A 275 -11.57 17.67 9.44
N VAL A 276 -10.40 17.42 8.88
CA VAL A 276 -9.93 18.01 7.63
C VAL A 276 -10.54 17.25 6.46
N LEU A 277 -11.03 17.97 5.45
CA LEU A 277 -11.72 17.36 4.30
C LEU A 277 -10.85 16.35 3.54
N SER A 278 -9.57 16.63 3.37
CA SER A 278 -8.62 15.71 2.73
C SER A 278 -8.49 14.37 3.48
N GLY A 279 -8.39 14.41 4.81
CA GLY A 279 -8.36 13.21 5.65
C GLY A 279 -9.66 12.41 5.58
N LEU A 280 -10.81 13.10 5.61
CA LEU A 280 -12.13 12.47 5.47
C LEU A 280 -12.30 11.81 4.09
N TYR A 281 -11.87 12.49 3.03
CA TYR A 281 -11.90 11.98 1.65
C TYR A 281 -11.10 10.68 1.51
N LEU A 282 -9.88 10.65 2.04
CA LEU A 282 -9.02 9.46 2.05
C LEU A 282 -9.62 8.34 2.90
N ALA A 283 -10.16 8.65 4.09
CA ALA A 283 -10.77 7.67 4.99
C ALA A 283 -12.02 7.02 4.38
N ILE A 284 -12.91 7.80 3.79
CA ILE A 284 -14.10 7.30 3.07
C ILE A 284 -13.67 6.38 1.92
N GLY A 285 -12.59 6.73 1.21
CA GLY A 285 -11.99 5.88 0.18
C GLY A 285 -11.61 4.50 0.69
N GLN A 286 -11.10 4.36 1.94
CA GLN A 286 -10.78 3.04 2.51
C GLN A 286 -12.03 2.19 2.76
N ILE A 287 -13.12 2.78 3.24
CA ILE A 287 -14.39 2.06 3.40
C ILE A 287 -14.91 1.60 2.04
N ALA A 288 -14.87 2.48 1.04
CA ALA A 288 -15.29 2.16 -0.32
C ALA A 288 -14.43 1.05 -0.95
N ASN A 289 -13.11 1.02 -0.69
CA ASN A 289 -12.24 -0.08 -1.10
C ASN A 289 -12.68 -1.43 -0.51
N ILE A 290 -13.08 -1.48 0.77
CA ILE A 290 -13.61 -2.71 1.40
C ILE A 290 -14.86 -3.20 0.66
N ILE A 291 -15.78 -2.30 0.32
CA ILE A 291 -16.98 -2.61 -0.45
C ILE A 291 -16.58 -3.21 -1.81
N GLY A 292 -15.60 -2.62 -2.49
CA GLY A 292 -15.05 -3.12 -3.75
C GLY A 292 -14.49 -4.54 -3.64
N VAL A 293 -13.72 -4.81 -2.58
CA VAL A 293 -13.19 -6.17 -2.28
C VAL A 293 -14.34 -7.19 -2.12
N ILE A 294 -15.39 -6.83 -1.37
CA ILE A 294 -16.54 -7.72 -1.13
C ILE A 294 -17.30 -8.01 -2.43
N ILE A 295 -17.53 -6.98 -3.26
CA ILE A 295 -18.28 -7.10 -4.52
C ILE A 295 -17.46 -7.89 -5.58
N SER A 296 -16.15 -7.84 -5.54
CA SER A 296 -15.29 -8.47 -6.55
C SER A 296 -15.48 -9.97 -6.68
N ALA A 297 -15.68 -10.68 -5.56
CA ALA A 297 -15.83 -12.15 -5.56
C ALA A 297 -17.11 -12.62 -6.27
N PRO A 298 -18.33 -12.18 -5.90
CA PRO A 298 -19.54 -12.59 -6.62
C PRO A 298 -19.56 -12.14 -8.08
N LEU A 299 -18.98 -10.97 -8.39
CA LEU A 299 -18.93 -10.46 -9.76
C LEU A 299 -17.97 -11.30 -10.62
N SER A 300 -16.79 -11.63 -10.12
CA SER A 300 -15.82 -12.46 -10.84
C SER A 300 -16.31 -13.90 -11.06
N ASN A 301 -17.14 -14.43 -10.17
CA ASN A 301 -17.76 -15.74 -10.35
C ASN A 301 -18.79 -15.75 -11.48
N LYS A 302 -19.46 -14.62 -11.75
CA LYS A 302 -20.48 -14.50 -12.82
C LYS A 302 -19.86 -14.24 -14.18
N ILE A 303 -18.98 -13.25 -14.30
CA ILE A 303 -18.46 -12.77 -15.59
C ILE A 303 -16.99 -13.10 -15.83
N GLY A 304 -16.32 -13.75 -14.86
CA GLY A 304 -14.91 -14.11 -14.91
C GLY A 304 -13.97 -13.02 -14.38
N LYS A 305 -12.79 -13.43 -13.87
CA LYS A 305 -11.81 -12.55 -13.24
C LYS A 305 -11.30 -11.46 -14.18
N LYS A 306 -10.93 -11.85 -15.42
CA LYS A 306 -10.42 -10.93 -16.45
C LYS A 306 -11.45 -9.85 -16.80
N SER A 307 -12.70 -10.23 -17.05
CA SER A 307 -13.77 -9.30 -17.40
C SER A 307 -14.13 -8.36 -16.25
N THR A 308 -14.16 -8.87 -15.02
CA THR A 308 -14.38 -8.05 -13.82
C THR A 308 -13.27 -7.03 -13.64
N TYR A 309 -12.01 -7.43 -13.82
CA TYR A 309 -10.88 -6.52 -13.74
C TYR A 309 -10.97 -5.38 -14.76
N ILE A 310 -11.16 -5.75 -16.05
CA ILE A 310 -11.29 -4.76 -17.14
C ILE A 310 -12.48 -3.83 -16.90
N GLY A 311 -13.62 -4.36 -16.50
CA GLY A 311 -14.82 -3.57 -16.22
C GLY A 311 -14.61 -2.58 -15.08
N SER A 312 -14.03 -3.02 -13.96
CA SER A 312 -13.71 -2.13 -12.84
C SER A 312 -12.74 -1.03 -13.24
N MET A 313 -11.66 -1.37 -13.97
CA MET A 313 -10.71 -0.38 -14.45
C MET A 313 -11.32 0.59 -15.49
N ALA A 314 -12.16 0.11 -16.38
CA ALA A 314 -12.83 0.95 -17.37
C ALA A 314 -13.78 1.97 -16.69
N VAL A 315 -14.56 1.53 -15.70
CA VAL A 315 -15.40 2.43 -14.90
C VAL A 315 -14.54 3.44 -14.15
N ALA A 316 -13.46 3.00 -13.49
CA ALA A 316 -12.53 3.90 -12.80
C ALA A 316 -11.91 4.92 -13.77
N THR A 317 -11.57 4.52 -15.00
CA THR A 317 -11.04 5.42 -16.06
C THR A 317 -12.04 6.50 -16.39
N VAL A 318 -13.28 6.11 -16.73
CA VAL A 318 -14.35 7.05 -17.12
C VAL A 318 -14.64 8.03 -15.99
N LEU A 319 -14.81 7.53 -14.77
CA LEU A 319 -15.05 8.37 -13.60
C LEU A 319 -13.87 9.31 -13.33
N SER A 320 -12.63 8.84 -13.45
CA SER A 320 -11.44 9.68 -13.26
C SER A 320 -11.34 10.79 -14.32
N ILE A 321 -11.68 10.48 -15.58
CA ILE A 321 -11.72 11.48 -16.64
C ILE A 321 -12.79 12.54 -16.34
N ILE A 322 -14.02 12.12 -16.01
CA ILE A 322 -15.12 13.04 -15.68
C ILE A 322 -14.76 13.90 -14.46
N PHE A 323 -14.03 13.36 -13.48
CA PHE A 323 -13.61 14.08 -12.28
C PHE A 323 -12.87 15.40 -12.60
N PHE A 324 -12.18 15.48 -13.74
CA PHE A 324 -11.45 16.69 -14.15
C PHE A 324 -12.36 17.93 -14.29
N TRP A 325 -13.60 17.76 -14.72
CA TRP A 325 -14.56 18.86 -14.95
C TRP A 325 -15.42 19.19 -13.72
N ILE A 326 -15.24 18.46 -12.60
CA ILE A 326 -15.99 18.75 -11.38
C ILE A 326 -15.48 20.07 -10.77
N SER A 327 -16.40 21.01 -10.54
CA SER A 327 -16.08 22.28 -9.86
C SER A 327 -15.74 22.05 -8.40
N LYS A 328 -14.82 22.85 -7.85
CA LYS A 328 -14.45 22.85 -6.43
C LYS A 328 -15.62 23.12 -5.48
N GLU A 329 -16.66 23.80 -5.95
CA GLU A 329 -17.88 24.11 -5.17
C GLU A 329 -18.75 22.87 -4.92
N ASN A 330 -18.64 21.84 -5.77
CA ASN A 330 -19.47 20.63 -5.69
C ASN A 330 -18.79 19.54 -4.83
N LEU A 331 -18.53 19.84 -3.56
CA LEU A 331 -17.86 18.90 -2.64
C LEU A 331 -18.56 17.54 -2.57
N ILE A 332 -19.90 17.54 -2.51
CA ILE A 332 -20.68 16.29 -2.47
C ILE A 332 -20.36 15.39 -3.67
N LEU A 333 -20.30 15.98 -4.86
CA LEU A 333 -19.99 15.24 -6.09
C LEU A 333 -18.55 14.70 -6.07
N ILE A 334 -17.59 15.49 -5.56
CA ILE A 334 -16.20 15.08 -5.37
C ILE A 334 -16.13 13.83 -4.48
N PHE A 335 -16.87 13.81 -3.36
CA PHE A 335 -16.93 12.66 -2.44
C PHE A 335 -17.66 11.44 -3.05
N ILE A 336 -18.75 11.64 -3.82
CA ILE A 336 -19.44 10.54 -4.53
C ILE A 336 -18.48 9.88 -5.53
N PHE A 337 -17.75 10.67 -6.31
CA PHE A 337 -16.77 10.13 -7.26
C PHE A 337 -15.64 9.38 -6.55
N GLN A 338 -15.18 9.87 -5.39
CA GLN A 338 -14.21 9.14 -4.57
C GLN A 338 -14.71 7.76 -4.17
N VAL A 339 -15.94 7.67 -3.69
CA VAL A 339 -16.54 6.38 -3.31
C VAL A 339 -16.59 5.43 -4.50
N LEU A 340 -17.11 5.90 -5.64
CA LEU A 340 -17.27 5.07 -6.85
C LEU A 340 -15.91 4.61 -7.40
N ILE A 341 -14.93 5.50 -7.50
CA ILE A 341 -13.58 5.17 -7.98
C ILE A 341 -12.90 4.20 -7.00
N SER A 342 -13.04 4.41 -5.70
CA SER A 342 -12.43 3.56 -4.68
C SER A 342 -13.06 2.15 -4.64
N ILE A 343 -14.36 2.00 -4.88
CA ILE A 343 -15.01 0.68 -5.05
C ILE A 343 -14.35 -0.07 -6.22
N CYS A 344 -14.16 0.60 -7.35
CA CYS A 344 -13.48 0.01 -8.50
C CYS A 344 -12.03 -0.37 -8.18
N ALA A 345 -11.28 0.53 -7.53
CA ALA A 345 -9.90 0.30 -7.13
C ALA A 345 -9.75 -0.87 -6.15
N GLY A 346 -10.62 -0.94 -5.14
CA GLY A 346 -10.62 -2.02 -4.15
C GLY A 346 -10.89 -3.41 -4.73
N SER A 347 -11.72 -3.49 -5.78
CA SER A 347 -12.06 -4.76 -6.43
C SER A 347 -10.86 -5.45 -7.11
N ILE A 348 -9.80 -4.71 -7.45
CA ILE A 348 -8.66 -5.20 -8.22
C ILE A 348 -7.74 -6.10 -7.39
N PHE A 349 -7.52 -5.76 -6.12
CA PHE A 349 -6.55 -6.48 -5.30
C PHE A 349 -6.83 -7.99 -5.19
N PRO A 350 -8.04 -8.45 -4.80
CA PRO A 350 -8.33 -9.87 -4.73
C PRO A 350 -8.25 -10.56 -6.10
N LEU A 351 -8.62 -9.85 -7.18
CA LEU A 351 -8.53 -10.37 -8.54
C LEU A 351 -7.08 -10.61 -8.96
N LEU A 352 -6.18 -9.63 -8.71
CA LEU A 352 -4.75 -9.77 -8.99
C LEU A 352 -4.16 -10.98 -8.26
N TRP A 353 -4.40 -11.10 -6.95
CA TRP A 353 -3.89 -12.23 -6.17
C TRP A 353 -4.41 -13.56 -6.68
N SER A 354 -5.68 -13.64 -7.06
CA SER A 354 -6.26 -14.86 -7.65
C SER A 354 -5.67 -15.18 -9.02
N MET A 355 -5.42 -14.16 -9.86
CA MET A 355 -4.81 -14.34 -11.19
C MET A 355 -3.31 -14.71 -11.10
N TYR A 356 -2.58 -14.26 -10.07
CA TYR A 356 -1.23 -14.76 -9.80
C TYR A 356 -1.21 -16.26 -9.44
N ALA A 357 -2.21 -16.74 -8.70
CA ALA A 357 -2.38 -18.16 -8.45
C ALA A 357 -2.63 -18.94 -9.76
N ASP A 358 -3.44 -18.37 -10.69
CA ASP A 358 -3.65 -18.95 -12.02
C ASP A 358 -2.34 -19.02 -12.85
N CYS A 359 -1.45 -18.02 -12.69
CA CYS A 359 -0.11 -18.07 -13.32
C CYS A 359 0.76 -19.18 -12.75
N ALA A 360 0.64 -19.50 -11.45
CA ALA A 360 1.36 -20.60 -10.82
C ALA A 360 0.88 -21.96 -11.34
N ASP A 361 -0.45 -22.15 -11.45
CA ASP A 361 -1.03 -23.37 -12.01
C ASP A 361 -0.69 -23.51 -13.51
N TYR A 362 -0.63 -22.41 -14.25
CA TYR A 362 -0.16 -22.43 -15.66
C TYR A 362 1.32 -22.82 -15.78
N SER A 363 2.18 -22.32 -14.87
CA SER A 363 3.60 -22.73 -14.82
C SER A 363 3.73 -24.23 -14.57
N GLU A 364 3.03 -24.79 -13.56
CA GLU A 364 3.00 -26.21 -13.24
C GLU A 364 2.53 -27.05 -14.44
N TYR A 365 1.47 -26.62 -15.11
CA TYR A 365 0.94 -27.30 -16.29
C TYR A 365 1.97 -27.36 -17.44
N LYS A 366 2.71 -26.27 -17.68
CA LYS A 366 3.62 -26.13 -18.81
C LYS A 366 5.00 -26.72 -18.57
N THR A 367 5.58 -26.52 -17.37
CA THR A 367 6.98 -26.88 -17.06
C THR A 367 7.08 -28.03 -16.04
N GLY A 368 5.97 -28.39 -15.39
CA GLY A 368 5.98 -29.33 -14.25
C GLY A 368 6.38 -28.67 -12.93
N ASN A 369 6.84 -27.42 -12.95
CA ASN A 369 7.30 -26.67 -11.80
C ASN A 369 6.32 -25.54 -11.46
N ARG A 370 5.87 -25.48 -10.21
CA ARG A 370 4.82 -24.53 -9.79
C ARG A 370 5.34 -23.14 -9.45
N ALA A 371 6.59 -22.98 -9.03
CA ALA A 371 7.27 -21.73 -8.67
C ALA A 371 6.41 -20.74 -7.84
N THR A 372 5.53 -21.24 -6.98
CA THR A 372 4.48 -20.45 -6.28
C THR A 372 5.08 -19.31 -5.47
N GLY A 373 6.14 -19.59 -4.69
CA GLY A 373 6.78 -18.59 -3.84
C GLY A 373 7.31 -17.41 -4.65
N LEU A 374 7.94 -17.68 -5.80
CA LEU A 374 8.51 -16.65 -6.64
C LEU A 374 7.45 -15.79 -7.33
N ILE A 375 6.34 -16.41 -7.79
CA ILE A 375 5.22 -15.68 -8.39
C ILE A 375 4.56 -14.75 -7.39
N PHE A 376 4.32 -15.19 -6.16
CA PHE A 376 3.69 -14.35 -5.13
C PHE A 376 4.64 -13.27 -4.58
N SER A 377 5.94 -13.55 -4.46
CA SER A 377 6.92 -12.52 -4.07
C SER A 377 7.06 -11.43 -5.14
N SER A 378 7.00 -11.79 -6.42
CA SER A 378 7.00 -10.83 -7.52
C SER A 378 5.73 -9.97 -7.56
N SER A 379 4.59 -10.49 -7.10
CA SER A 379 3.37 -9.71 -6.89
C SER A 379 3.57 -8.60 -5.85
N SER A 380 4.17 -8.92 -4.71
CA SER A 380 4.54 -7.90 -3.71
C SER A 380 5.52 -6.86 -4.27
N MET A 381 6.50 -7.30 -5.06
CA MET A 381 7.44 -6.40 -5.73
C MET A 381 6.71 -5.46 -6.70
N SER A 382 5.74 -5.95 -7.50
CA SER A 382 4.96 -5.10 -8.40
C SER A 382 4.19 -4.02 -7.65
N GLN A 383 3.64 -4.34 -6.48
CA GLN A 383 2.95 -3.38 -5.63
C GLN A 383 3.91 -2.27 -5.18
N LYS A 384 5.06 -2.61 -4.64
CA LYS A 384 6.06 -1.64 -4.20
C LYS A 384 6.55 -0.76 -5.35
N LEU A 385 6.81 -1.35 -6.52
CA LEU A 385 7.23 -0.59 -7.71
C LEU A 385 6.15 0.36 -8.21
N GLY A 386 4.89 -0.07 -8.26
CA GLY A 386 3.79 0.79 -8.68
C GLY A 386 3.62 2.00 -7.77
N TRP A 387 3.66 1.80 -6.45
CA TRP A 387 3.64 2.89 -5.47
C TRP A 387 4.84 3.84 -5.63
N ALA A 388 6.04 3.32 -5.83
CA ALA A 388 7.25 4.12 -5.99
C ALA A 388 7.21 4.98 -7.26
N ILE A 389 6.87 4.37 -8.39
CA ILE A 389 6.77 5.06 -9.67
C ILE A 389 5.68 6.14 -9.62
N GLY A 390 4.51 5.82 -9.04
CA GLY A 390 3.44 6.79 -8.91
C GLY A 390 3.82 7.98 -8.04
N SER A 391 4.46 7.75 -6.89
CA SER A 391 4.95 8.81 -6.01
C SER A 391 6.06 9.65 -6.69
N ALA A 392 6.97 9.01 -7.43
CA ALA A 392 8.01 9.73 -8.18
C ALA A 392 7.41 10.61 -9.28
N ILE A 393 6.46 10.08 -10.06
CA ILE A 393 5.73 10.84 -11.08
C ILE A 393 5.06 12.05 -10.45
N THR A 394 4.38 11.88 -9.31
CA THR A 394 3.73 12.99 -8.60
C THR A 394 4.74 14.07 -8.22
N GLY A 395 5.88 13.70 -7.62
CA GLY A 395 6.91 14.67 -7.22
C GLY A 395 7.57 15.39 -8.40
N TRP A 396 7.90 14.66 -9.47
CA TRP A 396 8.52 15.25 -10.67
C TRP A 396 7.58 16.18 -11.43
N LEU A 397 6.31 15.79 -11.56
CA LEU A 397 5.33 16.63 -12.25
C LEU A 397 4.90 17.84 -11.42
N LEU A 398 4.84 17.76 -10.08
CA LEU A 398 4.68 18.95 -9.24
C LEU A 398 5.81 19.92 -9.47
N GLY A 399 7.07 19.44 -9.51
CA GLY A 399 8.22 20.28 -9.86
C GLY A 399 8.12 20.88 -11.28
N TYR A 400 7.70 20.10 -12.27
CA TYR A 400 7.53 20.52 -13.65
C TYR A 400 6.46 21.62 -13.81
N PHE A 401 5.34 21.52 -13.10
CA PHE A 401 4.28 22.54 -13.10
C PHE A 401 4.62 23.76 -12.24
N GLY A 402 5.84 23.84 -11.68
CA GLY A 402 6.30 24.99 -10.92
C GLY A 402 5.67 25.12 -9.53
N PHE A 403 5.30 24.01 -8.88
CA PHE A 403 4.74 23.99 -7.53
C PHE A 403 5.67 24.68 -6.52
N GLN A 404 5.11 25.60 -5.75
CA GLN A 404 5.78 26.30 -4.65
C GLN A 404 5.00 26.08 -3.35
N ALA A 405 5.68 25.47 -2.38
CA ALA A 405 5.05 25.12 -1.10
C ALA A 405 4.61 26.38 -0.33
N ASN A 406 3.41 26.31 0.26
CA ASN A 406 2.83 27.36 1.10
C ASN A 406 2.69 28.75 0.42
N MET A 407 2.59 28.75 -0.89
CA MET A 407 2.35 29.96 -1.68
C MET A 407 1.08 29.79 -2.52
N GLU A 408 0.53 30.91 -2.96
CA GLU A 408 -0.54 30.90 -3.96
C GLU A 408 0.01 30.31 -5.28
N GLN A 409 -0.68 29.30 -5.80
CA GLN A 409 -0.21 28.57 -6.97
C GLN A 409 -0.64 29.27 -8.25
N ASN A 410 0.22 29.24 -9.26
CA ASN A 410 -0.15 29.73 -10.58
C ASN A 410 -1.22 28.81 -11.24
N PRO A 411 -1.96 29.30 -12.25
CA PRO A 411 -3.02 28.55 -12.92
C PRO A 411 -2.55 27.20 -13.51
N GLU A 412 -1.32 27.13 -14.00
CA GLU A 412 -0.74 25.91 -14.58
C GLU A 412 -0.52 24.83 -13.51
N THR A 413 0.00 25.23 -12.34
CA THR A 413 0.17 24.32 -11.19
C THR A 413 -1.18 23.81 -10.67
N ILE A 414 -2.18 24.69 -10.56
CA ILE A 414 -3.55 24.28 -10.15
C ILE A 414 -4.14 23.29 -11.15
N GLN A 415 -3.97 23.52 -12.45
CA GLN A 415 -4.41 22.59 -13.48
C GLN A 415 -3.67 21.25 -13.37
N GLY A 416 -2.35 21.27 -13.11
CA GLY A 416 -1.55 20.09 -12.84
C GLY A 416 -2.09 19.30 -11.64
N ILE A 417 -2.38 19.96 -10.51
CA ILE A 417 -2.97 19.33 -9.31
C ILE A 417 -4.33 18.67 -9.63
N LYS A 418 -5.17 19.31 -10.44
CA LYS A 418 -6.43 18.69 -10.91
C LYS A 418 -6.16 17.44 -11.76
N MET A 419 -5.14 17.47 -12.61
CA MET A 419 -4.76 16.32 -13.44
C MET A 419 -4.28 15.14 -12.60
N PHE A 420 -3.63 15.36 -11.45
CA PHE A 420 -3.23 14.27 -10.53
C PHE A 420 -4.42 13.54 -9.89
N MET A 421 -5.56 14.19 -9.77
CA MET A 421 -6.76 13.56 -9.25
C MET A 421 -7.62 12.89 -10.34
N SER A 422 -7.31 13.14 -11.62
CA SER A 422 -8.17 12.81 -12.76
C SER A 422 -7.43 12.13 -13.92
N LEU A 423 -6.86 12.90 -14.83
CA LEU A 423 -6.33 12.42 -16.11
C LEU A 423 -5.08 11.55 -15.97
N LEU A 424 -4.16 11.89 -15.07
CA LEU A 424 -2.94 11.12 -14.87
C LEU A 424 -3.22 9.73 -14.27
N PRO A 425 -4.05 9.59 -13.22
CA PRO A 425 -4.52 8.29 -12.77
C PRO A 425 -5.27 7.52 -13.87
N ALA A 426 -6.12 8.20 -14.68
CA ALA A 426 -6.80 7.55 -15.79
C ALA A 426 -5.84 6.92 -16.81
N ALA A 427 -4.71 7.55 -17.09
CA ALA A 427 -3.67 6.94 -17.93
C ALA A 427 -3.12 5.64 -17.33
N GLY A 428 -2.94 5.58 -15.99
CA GLY A 428 -2.54 4.36 -15.28
C GLY A 428 -3.57 3.23 -15.39
N THR A 429 -4.86 3.57 -15.27
CA THR A 429 -5.94 2.56 -15.45
C THR A 429 -6.05 2.07 -16.88
N ILE A 430 -5.89 2.94 -17.88
CA ILE A 430 -5.86 2.57 -19.30
C ILE A 430 -4.69 1.62 -19.57
N LEU A 431 -3.50 1.94 -19.09
CA LEU A 431 -2.31 1.08 -19.24
C LEU A 431 -2.54 -0.30 -18.60
N SER A 432 -3.17 -0.33 -17.43
CA SER A 432 -3.53 -1.58 -16.75
C SER A 432 -4.53 -2.41 -17.57
N ILE A 433 -5.55 -1.80 -18.17
CA ILE A 433 -6.49 -2.45 -19.08
C ILE A 433 -5.78 -3.03 -20.29
N VAL A 434 -4.85 -2.29 -20.90
CA VAL A 434 -4.06 -2.76 -22.06
C VAL A 434 -3.32 -4.04 -21.70
N PHE A 435 -2.58 -4.09 -20.60
CA PHE A 435 -1.89 -5.30 -20.16
C PHE A 435 -2.83 -6.49 -19.94
N ILE A 436 -3.95 -6.27 -19.25
CA ILE A 436 -4.93 -7.36 -18.97
C ILE A 436 -5.65 -7.80 -20.24
N SER A 437 -5.86 -6.94 -21.21
CA SER A 437 -6.50 -7.31 -22.48
C SER A 437 -5.74 -8.40 -23.21
N PHE A 438 -4.40 -8.35 -23.13
CA PHE A 438 -3.53 -9.40 -23.67
C PHE A 438 -3.35 -10.62 -22.76
N TYR A 439 -3.88 -10.61 -21.53
CA TYR A 439 -3.76 -11.74 -20.61
C TYR A 439 -4.49 -12.98 -21.13
N PRO A 440 -3.77 -14.12 -21.36
CA PRO A 440 -4.31 -15.25 -22.14
C PRO A 440 -5.07 -16.29 -21.30
N LEU A 441 -5.06 -16.20 -19.96
CA LEU A 441 -5.68 -17.19 -19.08
C LEU A 441 -7.14 -16.83 -18.82
N SER A 442 -8.04 -17.24 -19.75
CA SER A 442 -9.49 -17.15 -19.58
C SER A 442 -10.00 -18.23 -18.61
N GLU A 443 -11.19 -18.02 -18.03
CA GLU A 443 -11.85 -18.98 -17.14
C GLU A 443 -11.98 -20.38 -17.77
N LYS A 444 -12.33 -20.46 -19.08
CA LYS A 444 -12.40 -21.73 -19.84
C LYS A 444 -11.03 -22.43 -19.89
N ARG A 445 -9.95 -21.65 -20.10
CA ARG A 445 -8.58 -22.19 -20.15
C ARG A 445 -8.12 -22.64 -18.77
N MET A 446 -8.42 -21.89 -17.73
CA MET A 446 -8.08 -22.25 -16.36
C MET A 446 -8.81 -23.52 -15.88
N LYS A 447 -10.10 -23.67 -16.20
CA LYS A 447 -10.83 -24.94 -15.94
C LYS A 447 -10.13 -26.15 -16.57
N ARG A 448 -9.71 -26.05 -17.84
CA ARG A 448 -8.97 -27.14 -18.51
C ARG A 448 -7.62 -27.44 -17.81
N ILE A 449 -6.86 -26.42 -17.46
CA ILE A 449 -5.57 -26.58 -16.76
C ILE A 449 -5.78 -27.22 -15.39
N SER A 450 -6.72 -26.74 -14.61
CA SER A 450 -7.03 -27.28 -13.28
C SER A 450 -7.47 -28.76 -13.36
N THR A 451 -8.34 -29.13 -14.31
CA THR A 451 -8.76 -30.52 -14.52
C THR A 451 -7.57 -31.41 -14.92
N ALA A 452 -6.70 -30.92 -15.80
CA ALA A 452 -5.50 -31.67 -16.21
C ALA A 452 -4.53 -31.89 -15.06
N LEU A 453 -4.29 -30.86 -14.23
CA LEU A 453 -3.45 -30.96 -13.03
C LEU A 453 -4.05 -31.91 -11.98
N GLN A 454 -5.37 -31.88 -11.75
CA GLN A 454 -6.04 -32.82 -10.85
C GLN A 454 -5.89 -34.26 -11.31
N ARG A 455 -6.10 -34.55 -12.61
CA ARG A 455 -5.87 -35.89 -13.17
C ARG A 455 -4.45 -36.36 -12.97
N LYS A 456 -3.45 -35.48 -13.18
CA LYS A 456 -2.02 -35.82 -13.01
C LYS A 456 -1.69 -36.09 -11.54
N ARG A 457 -2.29 -35.40 -10.59
CA ARG A 457 -2.10 -35.62 -9.14
C ARG A 457 -2.76 -36.91 -8.67
N ASN A 458 -3.99 -37.21 -9.12
CA ASN A 458 -4.69 -38.44 -8.79
C ASN A 458 -4.08 -39.71 -9.41
N VAL A 459 -3.16 -39.60 -10.36
CA VAL A 459 -2.41 -40.73 -10.92
C VAL A 459 -1.10 -40.97 -10.14
N LEU A 460 -0.67 -39.99 -9.35
CA LEU A 460 0.57 -40.05 -8.55
C LEU A 460 0.30 -40.47 -7.09
N ASP A 461 -0.97 -40.37 -6.64
CA ASP A 461 -1.48 -40.92 -5.39
C ASP A 461 -1.98 -42.37 -5.63
#